data_70663aba9b13e766691b05ac0ea29238
#
_entry.id   70663aba9b13e766691b05ac0ea29238
#
_cell.length_a   1.000
_cell.length_b   1.000
_cell.length_c   1.000
_cell.angle_alpha   90.00
_cell.angle_beta   90.00
_cell.angle_gamma   90.00
#
_symmetry.space_group_name_H-M   'P 1'
#
loop_
_entity.id
_entity.type
_entity.pdbx_description
1 polymer ?
#
loop_
_entity_poly.entity_id
_entity_poly.type
_entity_poly.pdbx_seq_one_letter_code
_entity_poly.pdbx_strand_id
1 'polypeptide(L)'
;MDDAQLLRYSRHILLDEVGIEGQTRLLGSHALVIGAGGLGSPAALYLGSAGVGRITLVDHDTVDATNLQRQIAHTLGRVGHPKAESARAAVAAINPDPQIRAVLQRADAALLDELVPDADVVLDCTDNFALSLIHI
;
A
#
# COMPACT_ATOMS: atom_id res chain seq x y z
N MET A 1 1.75 18.04 12.27
CA MET A 1 2.03 16.73 12.89
C MET A 1 2.01 16.86 14.40
N ASP A 2 1.44 15.87 15.08
CA ASP A 2 1.49 15.80 16.55
C ASP A 2 2.82 15.19 17.04
N ASP A 3 3.00 15.15 18.37
CA ASP A 3 4.24 14.65 18.96
C ASP A 3 4.49 13.17 18.65
N ALA A 4 3.43 12.36 18.60
CA ALA A 4 3.58 10.95 18.25
C ALA A 4 4.06 10.76 16.82
N GLN A 5 3.56 11.57 15.89
CA GLN A 5 4.00 11.55 14.49
C GLN A 5 5.43 12.07 14.33
N LEU A 6 5.78 13.13 15.05
CA LEU A 6 7.15 13.64 15.03
C LEU A 6 8.14 12.57 15.50
N LEU A 7 7.80 11.84 16.52
CA LEU A 7 8.62 10.73 17.02
C LEU A 7 8.67 9.58 16.00
N ARG A 8 7.51 9.16 15.49
CA ARG A 8 7.41 8.03 14.53
C ARG A 8 8.27 8.27 13.28
N TYR A 9 8.20 9.48 12.73
CA TYR A 9 8.89 9.84 11.49
C TYR A 9 10.20 10.56 11.69
N SER A 10 10.75 10.55 12.91
CA SER A 10 11.95 11.33 13.24
C SER A 10 13.15 11.02 12.33
N ARG A 11 13.32 9.76 11.92
CA ARG A 11 14.41 9.34 11.03
C ARG A 11 14.30 9.97 9.65
N HIS A 12 13.06 10.09 9.12
CA HIS A 12 12.79 10.79 7.86
C HIS A 12 13.03 12.29 8.00
N ILE A 13 12.55 12.88 9.09
CA ILE A 13 12.61 14.32 9.32
C ILE A 13 14.06 14.79 9.42
N LEU A 14 14.97 13.94 9.94
CA LEU A 14 16.39 14.24 10.04
C LEU A 14 17.14 14.18 8.69
N LEU A 15 16.54 13.60 7.67
CA LEU A 15 17.12 13.59 6.33
C LEU A 15 16.81 14.91 5.61
N ASP A 16 17.86 15.58 5.10
CA ASP A 16 17.71 16.86 4.40
C ASP A 16 16.76 16.76 3.20
N GLU A 17 16.76 15.62 2.50
CA GLU A 17 15.92 15.36 1.33
C GLU A 17 14.45 15.24 1.67
N VAL A 18 14.11 14.91 2.90
CA VAL A 18 12.72 14.75 3.37
C VAL A 18 12.34 15.92 4.26
N GLY A 19 12.89 16.02 5.45
CA GLY A 19 12.57 17.04 6.43
C GLY A 19 11.13 16.99 6.91
N ILE A 20 10.73 17.97 7.70
CA ILE A 20 9.34 18.13 8.15
C ILE A 20 8.40 18.37 6.95
N GLU A 21 8.84 19.18 5.99
CA GLU A 21 8.04 19.51 4.80
C GLU A 21 7.78 18.26 3.95
N GLY A 22 8.79 17.45 3.68
CA GLY A 22 8.66 16.21 2.92
C GLY A 22 7.76 15.20 3.63
N GLN A 23 7.91 15.04 4.95
CA GLN A 23 7.06 14.15 5.70
C GLN A 23 5.61 14.62 5.73
N THR A 24 5.37 15.90 5.80
CA THR A 24 4.02 16.48 5.72
C THR A 24 3.40 16.19 4.36
N ARG A 25 4.17 16.27 3.28
CA ARG A 25 3.71 15.90 1.94
C ARG A 25 3.34 14.42 1.84
N LEU A 26 4.14 13.54 2.43
CA LEU A 26 3.83 12.10 2.47
C LEU A 26 2.50 11.84 3.18
N LEU A 27 2.27 12.48 4.31
CA LEU A 27 1.02 12.37 5.05
C LEU A 27 -0.19 12.87 4.25
N GLY A 28 0.00 13.81 3.34
CA GLY A 28 -1.04 14.31 2.44
C GLY A 28 -1.15 13.57 1.12
N SER A 29 -0.34 12.56 0.87
CA SER A 29 -0.27 11.85 -0.41
C SER A 29 -1.14 10.61 -0.44
N HIS A 30 -1.52 10.20 -1.65
CA HIS A 30 -2.30 9.00 -1.92
C HIS A 30 -1.57 8.07 -2.89
N ALA A 31 -1.29 6.87 -2.46
CA ALA A 31 -0.70 5.81 -3.29
C ALA A 31 -1.75 4.76 -3.64
N LEU A 32 -1.83 4.42 -4.91
CA LEU A 32 -2.65 3.31 -5.41
C LEU A 32 -1.73 2.14 -5.71
N VAL A 33 -1.93 1.03 -5.01
CA VAL A 33 -1.13 -0.19 -5.16
C VAL A 33 -1.99 -1.27 -5.80
N ILE A 34 -1.61 -1.69 -6.99
CA ILE A 34 -2.31 -2.73 -7.74
C ILE A 34 -1.58 -4.04 -7.52
N GLY A 35 -2.19 -4.94 -6.78
CA GLY A 35 -1.62 -6.22 -6.38
C GLY A 35 -1.07 -6.19 -4.94
N ALA A 36 -1.41 -7.21 -4.17
CA ALA A 36 -0.96 -7.38 -2.78
C ALA A 36 -0.21 -8.70 -2.58
N GLY A 37 0.55 -9.10 -3.59
CA GLY A 37 1.36 -10.30 -3.60
C GLY A 37 2.84 -10.05 -3.29
N GLY A 38 3.73 -10.66 -4.08
CA GLY A 38 5.17 -10.60 -3.86
C GLY A 38 5.80 -9.20 -3.96
N LEU A 39 5.27 -8.34 -4.83
CA LEU A 39 5.73 -6.95 -4.96
C LEU A 39 4.86 -5.97 -4.16
N GLY A 40 3.55 -6.13 -4.18
CA GLY A 40 2.63 -5.23 -3.50
C GLY A 40 2.64 -5.37 -1.99
N SER A 41 2.93 -6.56 -1.48
CA SER A 41 3.02 -6.81 -0.04
C SER A 41 4.12 -5.96 0.62
N PRO A 42 5.41 -6.04 0.19
CA PRO A 42 6.43 -5.16 0.74
C PRO A 42 6.19 -3.68 0.43
N ALA A 43 5.70 -3.35 -0.77
CA ALA A 43 5.40 -1.96 -1.13
C ALA A 43 4.39 -1.34 -0.18
N ALA A 44 3.28 -2.02 0.11
CA ALA A 44 2.27 -1.54 1.04
C ALA A 44 2.84 -1.32 2.45
N LEU A 45 3.64 -2.27 2.94
CA LEU A 45 4.26 -2.15 4.26
C LEU A 45 5.22 -0.95 4.35
N TYR A 46 6.06 -0.75 3.36
CA TYR A 46 7.01 0.37 3.37
C TYR A 46 6.32 1.72 3.18
N LEU A 47 5.35 1.82 2.27
CA LEU A 47 4.58 3.05 2.09
C LEU A 47 3.82 3.43 3.36
N GLY A 48 3.19 2.45 3.99
CA GLY A 48 2.46 2.67 5.24
C GLY A 48 3.38 3.06 6.39
N SER A 49 4.52 2.38 6.52
CA SER A 49 5.52 2.68 7.55
C SER A 49 6.10 4.09 7.37
N ALA A 50 6.28 4.51 6.11
CA ALA A 50 6.80 5.84 5.79
C ALA A 50 5.80 6.97 6.02
N GLY A 51 4.53 6.65 6.27
CA GLY A 51 3.52 7.65 6.57
C GLY A 51 2.80 8.22 5.34
N VAL A 52 2.73 7.46 4.24
CA VAL A 52 1.84 7.83 3.13
C VAL A 52 0.41 7.85 3.66
N GLY A 53 -0.25 9.00 3.59
CA GLY A 53 -1.49 9.25 4.35
C GLY A 53 -2.71 8.47 3.86
N ARG A 54 -2.75 8.14 2.57
CA ARG A 54 -3.82 7.32 1.98
C ARG A 54 -3.21 6.26 1.08
N ILE A 55 -3.66 5.03 1.25
CA ILE A 55 -3.22 3.89 0.43
C ILE A 55 -4.46 3.14 -0.01
N THR A 56 -4.62 2.96 -1.32
CA THR A 56 -5.65 2.09 -1.88
C THR A 56 -4.98 0.83 -2.39
N LEU A 57 -5.41 -0.32 -1.87
CA LEU A 57 -4.89 -1.64 -2.22
C LEU A 57 -5.93 -2.36 -3.05
N VAL A 58 -5.55 -2.78 -4.26
CA VAL A 58 -6.44 -3.50 -5.17
C VAL A 58 -5.91 -4.92 -5.37
N ASP A 59 -6.69 -5.91 -4.99
CA ASP A 59 -6.38 -7.31 -5.24
C ASP A 59 -7.67 -8.13 -5.15
N HIS A 60 -7.84 -9.10 -6.03
CA HIS A 60 -9.03 -9.96 -6.06
C HIS A 60 -8.78 -11.34 -5.44
N ASP A 61 -7.53 -11.67 -5.13
CA ASP A 61 -7.16 -13.00 -4.62
C ASP A 61 -7.30 -13.10 -3.10
N THR A 62 -7.29 -14.33 -2.62
CA THR A 62 -7.20 -14.67 -1.21
C THR A 62 -5.79 -15.15 -0.87
N VAL A 63 -5.42 -15.05 0.40
CA VAL A 63 -4.13 -15.52 0.90
C VAL A 63 -4.08 -17.03 0.84
N ASP A 64 -3.01 -17.58 0.27
CA ASP A 64 -2.72 -19.00 0.21
C ASP A 64 -1.45 -19.29 1.01
N ALA A 65 -1.38 -20.47 1.64
CA ALA A 65 -0.22 -20.85 2.44
C ALA A 65 1.09 -20.84 1.62
N THR A 66 1.01 -21.12 0.33
CA THR A 66 2.17 -21.09 -0.58
C THR A 66 2.69 -19.67 -0.86
N ASN A 67 1.92 -18.66 -0.51
CA ASN A 67 2.33 -17.26 -0.68
C ASN A 67 3.22 -16.75 0.47
N LEU A 68 3.16 -17.36 1.64
CA LEU A 68 3.74 -16.82 2.87
C LEU A 68 5.26 -16.72 2.84
N GLN A 69 5.93 -17.52 2.01
CA GLN A 69 7.39 -17.48 1.92
C GLN A 69 7.94 -16.21 1.28
N ARG A 70 7.09 -15.42 0.56
CA ARG A 70 7.51 -14.19 -0.12
C ARG A 70 6.56 -13.00 0.04
N GLN A 71 5.31 -13.26 0.39
CA GLN A 71 4.29 -12.20 0.53
C GLN A 71 4.18 -11.79 2.00
N ILE A 72 5.10 -10.96 2.44
CA ILE A 72 5.39 -10.69 3.86
C ILE A 72 4.28 -9.94 4.61
N ALA A 73 3.31 -9.35 3.92
CA ALA A 73 2.15 -8.74 4.57
C ALA A 73 1.16 -9.77 5.10
N HIS A 74 1.24 -11.01 4.63
CA HIS A 74 0.28 -12.06 4.96
C HIS A 74 0.83 -13.00 6.02
N THR A 75 -0.06 -13.53 6.85
CA THR A 75 0.29 -14.43 7.94
C THR A 75 -0.50 -15.73 7.83
N LEU A 76 -0.04 -16.75 8.55
CA LEU A 76 -0.69 -18.05 8.59
C LEU A 76 -2.18 -17.93 9.03
N GLY A 77 -2.47 -17.08 10.00
CA GLY A 77 -3.82 -16.87 10.50
C GLY A 77 -4.76 -16.18 9.50
N ARG A 78 -4.22 -15.63 8.40
CA ARG A 78 -5.01 -14.94 7.37
C ARG A 78 -5.18 -15.76 6.09
N VAL A 79 -4.71 -16.99 6.07
CA VAL A 79 -4.96 -17.89 4.91
C VAL A 79 -6.46 -17.99 4.66
N GLY A 80 -6.87 -17.80 3.40
CA GLY A 80 -8.26 -17.76 2.98
C GLY A 80 -8.91 -16.37 3.06
N HIS A 81 -8.30 -15.40 3.72
CA HIS A 81 -8.77 -14.01 3.74
C HIS A 81 -8.36 -13.27 2.46
N PRO A 82 -9.10 -12.23 2.05
CA PRO A 82 -8.68 -11.41 0.91
C PRO A 82 -7.31 -10.78 1.13
N LYS A 83 -6.45 -10.83 0.12
CA LYS A 83 -5.09 -10.28 0.21
C LYS A 83 -5.10 -8.78 0.51
N ALA A 84 -6.00 -8.02 -0.10
CA ALA A 84 -6.07 -6.58 0.14
C ALA A 84 -6.43 -6.26 1.59
N GLU A 85 -7.35 -7.00 2.18
CA GLU A 85 -7.72 -6.85 3.60
C GLU A 85 -6.58 -7.30 4.52
N SER A 86 -5.89 -8.37 4.18
CA SER A 86 -4.74 -8.87 4.94
C SER A 86 -3.60 -7.83 4.95
N ALA A 87 -3.28 -7.25 3.79
CA ALA A 87 -2.27 -6.21 3.69
C ALA A 87 -2.66 -4.96 4.48
N ARG A 88 -3.94 -4.56 4.43
CA ARG A 88 -4.45 -3.44 5.23
C ARG A 88 -4.22 -3.68 6.73
N ALA A 89 -4.56 -4.85 7.20
CA ALA A 89 -4.37 -5.21 8.61
C ALA A 89 -2.88 -5.19 9.02
N ALA A 90 -2.00 -5.67 8.13
CA ALA A 90 -0.56 -5.66 8.39
C ALA A 90 0.00 -4.24 8.51
N VAL A 91 -0.41 -3.33 7.63
CA VAL A 91 0.00 -1.92 7.70
C VAL A 91 -0.53 -1.28 8.98
N ALA A 92 -1.80 -1.49 9.31
CA ALA A 92 -2.40 -0.91 10.52
C ALA A 92 -1.70 -1.36 11.81
N ALA A 93 -1.16 -2.57 11.82
CA ALA A 93 -0.39 -3.08 12.96
C ALA A 93 0.97 -2.38 13.13
N ILE A 94 1.51 -1.80 12.07
CA ILE A 94 2.79 -1.08 12.09
C ILE A 94 2.55 0.42 12.34
N ASN A 95 1.58 1.00 11.65
CA ASN A 95 1.31 2.43 11.69
C ASN A 95 -0.20 2.69 11.55
N PRO A 96 -0.84 3.31 12.55
CA PRO A 96 -2.27 3.60 12.50
C PRO A 96 -2.62 4.85 11.68
N ASP A 97 -1.64 5.69 11.29
CA ASP A 97 -1.89 6.95 10.61
C ASP A 97 -2.50 6.82 9.22
N PRO A 98 -2.01 5.92 8.32
CA PRO A 98 -2.56 5.82 6.98
C PRO A 98 -4.02 5.38 6.96
N GLN A 99 -4.80 6.04 6.12
CA GLN A 99 -6.14 5.58 5.76
C GLN A 99 -6.02 4.60 4.60
N ILE A 100 -6.41 3.36 4.83
CA ILE A 100 -6.21 2.29 3.85
C ILE A 100 -7.57 1.79 3.37
N ARG A 101 -7.76 1.84 2.06
CA ARG A 101 -8.92 1.28 1.38
C ARG A 101 -8.53 -0.01 0.70
N ALA A 102 -9.19 -1.10 1.05
CA ALA A 102 -9.03 -2.39 0.36
C ALA A 102 -10.12 -2.56 -0.68
N VAL A 103 -9.73 -2.73 -1.93
CA VAL A 103 -10.64 -2.95 -3.06
C VAL A 103 -10.52 -4.41 -3.49
N LEU A 104 -11.57 -5.20 -3.22
CA LEU A 104 -11.57 -6.65 -3.42
C LEU A 104 -12.07 -6.99 -4.83
N GLN A 105 -11.48 -6.36 -5.82
CA GLN A 105 -11.88 -6.52 -7.21
C GLN A 105 -10.65 -6.77 -8.06
N ARG A 106 -10.88 -7.45 -9.18
CA ARG A 106 -9.86 -7.57 -10.20
C ARG A 106 -9.65 -6.21 -10.86
N ALA A 107 -8.38 -5.79 -10.97
CA ALA A 107 -8.05 -4.56 -11.65
C ALA A 107 -8.30 -4.71 -13.15
N ASP A 108 -9.20 -3.89 -13.69
CA ASP A 108 -9.46 -3.78 -15.11
C ASP A 108 -9.46 -2.30 -15.52
N ALA A 109 -9.63 -2.04 -16.81
CA ALA A 109 -9.57 -0.68 -17.33
C ALA A 109 -10.62 0.23 -16.66
N ALA A 110 -11.83 -0.27 -16.44
CA ALA A 110 -12.92 0.50 -15.84
C ALA A 110 -12.59 0.89 -14.39
N LEU A 111 -12.08 -0.05 -13.60
CA LEU A 111 -11.67 0.21 -12.22
C LEU A 111 -10.51 1.19 -12.14
N LEU A 112 -9.52 1.06 -13.02
CA LEU A 112 -8.39 1.96 -13.07
C LEU A 112 -8.80 3.38 -13.49
N ASP A 113 -9.72 3.52 -14.43
CA ASP A 113 -10.27 4.82 -14.82
C ASP A 113 -10.94 5.53 -13.64
N GLU A 114 -11.53 4.77 -12.73
CA GLU A 114 -12.15 5.29 -11.51
C GLU A 114 -11.11 5.68 -10.46
N LEU A 115 -10.09 4.85 -10.23
CA LEU A 115 -9.17 4.99 -9.09
C LEU A 115 -7.94 5.85 -9.38
N VAL A 116 -7.38 5.78 -10.59
CA VAL A 116 -6.12 6.44 -10.93
C VAL A 116 -6.17 7.97 -10.78
N PRO A 117 -7.25 8.66 -11.22
CA PRO A 117 -7.28 10.13 -11.12
C PRO A 117 -7.15 10.69 -9.70
N ASP A 118 -7.53 9.92 -8.68
CA ASP A 118 -7.44 10.35 -7.27
C ASP A 118 -6.08 10.04 -6.63
N ALA A 119 -5.20 9.34 -7.32
CA ALA A 119 -3.90 8.94 -6.77
C ALA A 119 -2.79 9.90 -7.20
N ASP A 120 -1.85 10.15 -6.28
CA ASP A 120 -0.62 10.88 -6.59
C ASP A 120 0.41 9.99 -7.27
N VAL A 121 0.41 8.70 -6.93
CA VAL A 121 1.30 7.70 -7.50
C VAL A 121 0.57 6.36 -7.63
N VAL A 122 0.88 5.64 -8.69
CA VAL A 122 0.35 4.29 -8.93
C VAL A 122 1.52 3.32 -9.00
N LEU A 123 1.45 2.26 -8.18
CA LEU A 123 2.42 1.18 -8.19
C LEU A 123 1.75 -0.05 -8.81
N ASP A 124 2.20 -0.43 -9.98
CA ASP A 124 1.79 -1.69 -10.61
C ASP A 124 2.65 -2.81 -10.04
N CYS A 125 2.08 -3.53 -9.08
CA CYS A 125 2.73 -4.64 -8.40
C CYS A 125 2.15 -6.00 -8.82
N THR A 126 1.48 -6.03 -9.96
CA THR A 126 0.97 -7.28 -10.55
C THR A 126 2.07 -7.97 -11.36
N ASP A 127 1.88 -9.25 -11.59
CA ASP A 127 2.63 -10.02 -12.59
C ASP A 127 1.86 -10.13 -13.91
N ASN A 128 0.79 -9.35 -14.08
CA ASN A 128 -0.07 -9.36 -15.26
C ASN A 128 0.42 -8.32 -16.28
N PHE A 129 1.03 -8.79 -17.36
CA PHE A 129 1.60 -7.95 -18.39
C PHE A 129 0.54 -7.13 -19.16
N ALA A 130 -0.64 -7.70 -19.39
CA ALA A 130 -1.74 -6.99 -20.07
C ALA A 130 -2.22 -5.80 -19.24
N LEU A 131 -2.28 -5.94 -17.92
CA LEU A 131 -2.65 -4.86 -17.02
C LEU A 131 -1.59 -3.75 -17.03
N SER A 132 -0.32 -4.10 -17.04
CA SER A 132 0.78 -3.13 -17.13
C SER A 132 0.67 -2.26 -18.40
N LEU A 133 0.27 -2.83 -19.51
CA LEU A 133 0.07 -2.11 -20.77
C LEU A 133 -1.11 -1.13 -20.75
N ILE A 134 -2.11 -1.37 -19.92
CA ILE A 134 -3.26 -0.46 -19.77
C ILE A 134 -2.81 0.89 -19.18
N HIS A 135 -1.76 0.91 -18.38
CA HIS A 135 -1.24 2.13 -17.74
C HIS A 135 -0.40 2.99 -18.68
N ILE A 136 0.12 2.42 -19.74
CA ILE A 136 0.95 3.13 -20.70
C ILE A 136 0.07 3.92 -21.67
#